data_febf02a197fe2b1b0034dae98c7dd8bf
#
_entry.id   febf02a197fe2b1b0034dae98c7dd8bf
#
_cell.length_a   1.000
_cell.length_b   1.000
_cell.length_c   1.000
_cell.angle_alpha   90.00
_cell.angle_beta   90.00
_cell.angle_gamma   90.00
#
_symmetry.space_group_name_H-M   'P 1'
#
loop_
_entity.id
_entity.type
_entity.pdbx_description
1 polymer ?
#
loop_
_entity_poly.entity_id
_entity_poly.type
_entity_poly.pdbx_seq_one_letter_code
_entity_poly.pdbx_strand_id
1 'polypeptide(L)'
;VGSEMCIRDREINNFMNSLPAELKQAGLKPKEGLHVLLKIQEKEGTHFMDEQSVCRVCLTRKATEFDYPFLQHCAELAQVGWCVNTNKCFDLPAKGLHSCSPYCIALKRESLEGGGKYAKDKTKIYDRIDTYFANALSYVEEDSEKERIRVFQHFINSKEKLNALFACFQSEVDEVKDKEYIILYLEEEMEKYRRVHEKYLSDKLFNTNEYNISVENQLYGTSDFLNGFPTKKPFLSHQSAVFDIAGRITGEMAGNLHDFQEIMRRNVLPRPLPLFVYREELQTEMLAVFSRYLADGKRIGYQEIIRELYKNHQDDIGDYYLLYYYGDTVCDFDFVSRFRYRLQSGDKEGWMVKDHFQIGFTEKISHVFELEEKVLREIFNNSLITRTKAGDTQRKYFDELEPKYCKSENNYLLVLKYRQAFYDYIYKSRLQAVTRPMFDHILLTGILEDIRLDELKGNQHTQRWGILSKMNIWFSLAERFDLQFKNTDTMASKLEEQRVFMVALSQGEAILENDEQYAFAAGQVIYYLLHKSKTADKSYKRLEPFLQQVHASELNKAIARLFDTYKHENFSGNFRHPFASVMAYQTQANMRDYLPMMLAGIFSDNLLFSVNKSEETNEEN
;
A
#
# COMPACT_ATOMS: atom_id res chain seq x y z
N VAL A 1 5.76 17.39 16.84
CA VAL A 1 5.75 15.92 17.02
C VAL A 1 4.83 15.51 18.17
N GLY A 2 4.95 16.09 19.39
CA GLY A 2 4.07 15.72 20.51
C GLY A 2 2.59 16.03 20.30
N SER A 3 2.24 17.19 19.71
CA SER A 3 0.87 17.59 19.43
C SER A 3 0.19 16.74 18.35
N GLU A 4 0.93 16.37 17.30
CA GLU A 4 0.40 15.54 16.21
C GLU A 4 0.07 14.11 16.68
N MET A 5 0.91 13.53 17.54
CA MET A 5 0.65 12.22 18.13
C MET A 5 -0.59 12.24 19.04
N CYS A 6 -0.77 13.28 19.85
CA CYS A 6 -1.96 13.44 20.70
C CYS A 6 -3.24 13.60 19.85
N ILE A 7 -3.18 14.33 18.73
CA ILE A 7 -4.32 14.47 17.81
C ILE A 7 -4.65 13.12 17.19
N ARG A 8 -3.67 12.42 16.65
CA ARG A 8 -3.86 11.11 16.04
C ARG A 8 -4.53 10.12 16.99
N ASP A 9 -3.99 9.98 18.20
CA ASP A 9 -4.48 9.02 19.18
C ASP A 9 -5.89 9.36 19.64
N ARG A 10 -6.20 10.67 19.79
CA ARG A 10 -7.55 11.15 20.09
C ARG A 10 -8.53 10.80 18.96
N GLU A 11 -8.17 11.07 17.72
CA GLU A 11 -9.06 10.84 16.58
C GLU A 11 -9.29 9.34 16.31
N ILE A 12 -8.28 8.51 16.54
CA ILE A 12 -8.45 7.06 16.55
C ILE A 12 -9.40 6.61 17.66
N ASN A 13 -9.26 7.17 18.87
CA ASN A 13 -10.16 6.88 19.98
C ASN A 13 -11.62 7.26 19.65
N ASN A 14 -11.85 8.45 19.07
CA ASN A 14 -13.16 8.90 18.64
C ASN A 14 -13.76 7.96 17.57
N PHE A 15 -12.95 7.53 16.61
CA PHE A 15 -13.35 6.56 15.60
C PHE A 15 -13.74 5.22 16.23
N MET A 16 -12.93 4.70 17.16
CA MET A 16 -13.20 3.43 17.83
C MET A 16 -14.49 3.48 18.66
N ASN A 17 -14.81 4.63 19.27
CA ASN A 17 -16.06 4.82 20.00
C ASN A 17 -17.30 4.83 19.07
N SER A 18 -17.15 5.30 17.83
CA SER A 18 -18.21 5.28 16.81
C SER A 18 -18.33 3.96 16.05
N LEU A 19 -17.36 3.06 16.18
CA LEU A 19 -17.31 1.82 15.40
C LEU A 19 -18.32 0.79 15.93
N PRO A 20 -19.26 0.27 15.11
CA PRO A 20 -20.20 -0.77 15.49
C PRO A 20 -19.52 -2.05 15.99
N ALA A 21 -20.18 -2.79 16.88
CA ALA A 21 -19.63 -4.02 17.47
C ALA A 21 -19.27 -5.07 16.41
N GLU A 22 -20.09 -5.20 15.38
CA GLU A 22 -19.86 -6.15 14.27
C GLU A 22 -18.57 -5.82 13.50
N LEU A 23 -18.26 -4.53 13.34
CA LEU A 23 -17.01 -4.10 12.70
C LEU A 23 -15.79 -4.29 13.62
N LYS A 24 -15.96 -4.13 14.93
CA LYS A 24 -14.90 -4.44 15.91
C LYS A 24 -14.55 -5.93 15.92
N GLN A 25 -15.49 -6.81 15.64
CA GLN A 25 -15.31 -8.27 15.57
C GLN A 25 -14.91 -8.76 14.16
N ALA A 26 -14.99 -7.91 13.15
CA ALA A 26 -14.68 -8.28 11.77
C ALA A 26 -13.28 -8.89 11.63
N GLY A 27 -13.20 -9.97 10.85
CA GLY A 27 -11.95 -10.65 10.52
C GLY A 27 -11.28 -11.38 11.69
N LEU A 28 -11.98 -11.57 12.82
CA LEU A 28 -11.50 -12.43 13.90
C LEU A 28 -11.24 -13.84 13.38
N LYS A 29 -10.09 -14.39 13.75
CA LYS A 29 -9.70 -15.75 13.42
C LYS A 29 -9.24 -16.47 14.67
N PRO A 30 -9.54 -17.76 14.81
CA PRO A 30 -8.98 -18.57 15.88
C PRO A 30 -7.45 -18.59 15.78
N LYS A 31 -6.78 -18.73 16.92
CA LYS A 31 -5.33 -18.96 16.92
C LYS A 31 -5.04 -20.31 16.25
N GLU A 32 -3.93 -20.42 15.54
CA GLU A 32 -3.56 -21.69 14.92
C GLU A 32 -3.23 -22.76 15.96
N GLY A 33 -3.85 -23.93 15.81
CA GLY A 33 -3.63 -25.04 16.69
C GLY A 33 -4.89 -25.84 17.02
N LEU A 34 -4.84 -26.56 18.13
CA LEU A 34 -5.90 -27.40 18.64
C LEU A 34 -6.74 -26.65 19.66
N HIS A 35 -8.03 -26.55 19.42
CA HIS A 35 -9.00 -25.94 20.32
C HIS A 35 -9.82 -27.03 20.99
N VAL A 36 -9.89 -26.99 22.31
CA VAL A 36 -10.63 -27.94 23.13
C VAL A 36 -11.53 -27.19 24.09
N LEU A 37 -12.83 -27.41 24.01
CA LEU A 37 -13.82 -26.87 24.92
C LEU A 37 -14.14 -27.92 25.98
N LEU A 38 -14.01 -27.57 27.22
CA LEU A 38 -14.17 -28.43 28.39
C LEU A 38 -15.29 -27.91 29.29
N LYS A 39 -16.05 -28.83 29.91
CA LYS A 39 -17.10 -28.50 30.87
C LYS A 39 -16.85 -29.16 32.21
N ILE A 40 -17.06 -28.40 33.28
CA ILE A 40 -17.07 -28.97 34.63
C ILE A 40 -18.33 -29.80 34.80
N GLN A 41 -18.14 -31.02 35.26
CA GLN A 41 -19.22 -31.92 35.63
C GLN A 41 -19.58 -31.75 37.10
N GLU A 42 -20.83 -32.06 37.44
CA GLU A 42 -21.33 -32.07 38.81
C GLU A 42 -21.95 -33.39 39.14
N LYS A 43 -21.54 -33.95 40.30
CA LYS A 43 -22.14 -35.16 40.84
C LYS A 43 -22.31 -35.00 42.37
N GLU A 44 -23.52 -35.18 42.87
CA GLU A 44 -23.86 -35.07 44.29
C GLU A 44 -23.37 -33.75 44.94
N GLY A 45 -23.46 -32.62 44.20
CA GLY A 45 -23.00 -31.31 44.68
C GLY A 45 -21.48 -31.08 44.61
N THR A 46 -20.71 -32.04 44.08
CA THR A 46 -19.26 -31.93 43.94
C THR A 46 -18.91 -31.69 42.46
N HIS A 47 -18.11 -30.66 42.21
CA HIS A 47 -17.55 -30.34 40.89
C HIS A 47 -16.31 -31.19 40.60
N PHE A 48 -16.21 -31.76 39.41
CA PHE A 48 -15.06 -32.55 38.96
C PHE A 48 -14.85 -32.45 37.45
N MET A 49 -13.68 -32.92 36.99
CA MET A 49 -13.32 -33.04 35.59
C MET A 49 -12.60 -34.34 35.31
N ASP A 50 -12.95 -34.98 34.19
CA ASP A 50 -12.38 -36.23 33.68
C ASP A 50 -12.32 -36.16 32.13
N GLU A 51 -12.09 -37.32 31.48
CA GLU A 51 -12.04 -37.44 30.02
C GLU A 51 -13.40 -37.14 29.35
N GLN A 52 -14.51 -37.29 30.08
CA GLN A 52 -15.86 -37.00 29.58
C GLN A 52 -16.22 -35.52 29.66
N SER A 53 -15.34 -34.71 30.24
CA SER A 53 -15.50 -33.24 30.29
C SER A 53 -15.29 -32.55 28.93
N VAL A 54 -14.88 -33.28 27.87
CA VAL A 54 -14.71 -32.77 26.52
C VAL A 54 -16.05 -32.49 25.88
N CYS A 55 -16.33 -31.25 25.54
CA CYS A 55 -17.50 -30.83 24.78
C CYS A 55 -17.25 -30.86 23.28
N ARG A 56 -16.12 -30.29 22.86
CA ARG A 56 -15.73 -30.21 21.46
C ARG A 56 -14.22 -30.06 21.28
N VAL A 57 -13.71 -30.64 20.18
CA VAL A 57 -12.32 -30.57 19.75
C VAL A 57 -12.28 -30.20 18.29
N CYS A 58 -11.38 -29.29 17.90
CA CYS A 58 -11.13 -28.95 16.50
C CYS A 58 -9.69 -28.49 16.29
N LEU A 59 -9.00 -29.06 15.31
CA LEU A 59 -7.71 -28.60 14.82
C LEU A 59 -7.92 -27.63 13.65
N THR A 60 -7.50 -26.39 13.77
CA THR A 60 -7.81 -25.30 12.83
C THR A 60 -7.54 -25.63 11.36
N ARG A 61 -6.44 -26.34 11.05
CA ARG A 61 -6.10 -26.69 9.65
C ARG A 61 -6.91 -27.86 9.07
N LYS A 62 -7.67 -28.58 9.89
CA LYS A 62 -8.58 -29.67 9.47
C LYS A 62 -10.04 -29.27 9.58
N ALA A 63 -10.33 -28.04 9.94
CA ALA A 63 -11.67 -27.55 10.12
C ALA A 63 -12.51 -27.70 8.85
N THR A 64 -13.70 -28.22 9.01
CA THR A 64 -14.75 -28.29 7.99
C THR A 64 -15.73 -27.13 8.18
N GLU A 65 -16.67 -26.97 7.26
CA GLU A 65 -17.73 -25.96 7.39
C GLU A 65 -18.54 -26.10 8.68
N PHE A 66 -18.72 -27.33 9.17
CA PHE A 66 -19.41 -27.64 10.44
C PHE A 66 -18.64 -27.14 11.68
N ASP A 67 -17.35 -26.91 11.56
CA ASP A 67 -16.49 -26.45 12.66
C ASP A 67 -16.41 -24.93 12.73
N TYR A 68 -16.80 -24.20 11.69
CA TYR A 68 -16.70 -22.74 11.65
C TYR A 68 -17.41 -22.02 12.80
N PRO A 69 -18.65 -22.39 13.21
CA PRO A 69 -19.29 -21.74 14.35
C PRO A 69 -18.52 -21.94 15.67
N PHE A 70 -17.96 -23.14 15.88
CA PHE A 70 -17.14 -23.40 17.05
C PHE A 70 -15.83 -22.63 17.02
N LEU A 71 -15.14 -22.61 15.89
CA LEU A 71 -13.91 -21.86 15.75
C LEU A 71 -14.13 -20.34 15.83
N GLN A 72 -15.26 -19.83 15.37
CA GLN A 72 -15.64 -18.44 15.57
C GLN A 72 -15.83 -18.15 17.07
N HIS A 73 -16.52 -19.00 17.79
CA HIS A 73 -16.63 -18.87 19.25
C HIS A 73 -15.27 -18.93 19.94
N CYS A 74 -14.38 -19.84 19.54
CA CYS A 74 -13.00 -19.88 20.06
C CYS A 74 -12.21 -18.60 19.75
N ALA A 75 -12.44 -17.98 18.58
CA ALA A 75 -11.81 -16.72 18.24
C ALA A 75 -12.30 -15.57 19.15
N GLU A 76 -13.58 -15.54 19.47
CA GLU A 76 -14.17 -14.59 20.42
C GLU A 76 -13.65 -14.80 21.85
N LEU A 77 -13.56 -16.04 22.32
CA LEU A 77 -12.95 -16.39 23.61
C LEU A 77 -11.47 -15.98 23.66
N ALA A 78 -10.73 -16.20 22.57
CA ALA A 78 -9.33 -15.79 22.49
C ALA A 78 -9.16 -14.27 22.50
N GLN A 79 -10.08 -13.50 21.95
CA GLN A 79 -10.04 -12.03 22.01
C GLN A 79 -10.05 -11.52 23.46
N VAL A 80 -10.87 -12.12 24.32
CA VAL A 80 -10.99 -11.74 25.74
C VAL A 80 -10.20 -12.64 26.69
N GLY A 81 -9.39 -13.55 26.18
CA GLY A 81 -8.60 -14.48 26.98
C GLY A 81 -7.09 -14.41 26.71
N TRP A 82 -6.64 -13.54 25.79
CA TRP A 82 -5.23 -13.46 25.40
C TRP A 82 -4.52 -12.26 26.03
N CYS A 83 -3.23 -12.40 26.34
CA CYS A 83 -2.46 -11.30 26.88
C CYS A 83 -2.17 -10.22 25.84
N VAL A 84 -2.21 -8.95 26.22
CA VAL A 84 -1.93 -7.80 25.35
C VAL A 84 -0.51 -7.82 24.77
N ASN A 85 0.44 -8.36 25.53
CA ASN A 85 1.78 -8.70 25.04
C ASN A 85 2.47 -9.68 26.01
N THR A 86 3.60 -10.25 25.60
CA THR A 86 4.31 -11.27 26.39
C THR A 86 4.91 -10.77 27.71
N ASN A 87 5.00 -9.46 27.95
CA ASN A 87 5.42 -8.89 29.22
C ASN A 87 4.27 -8.76 30.23
N LYS A 88 3.07 -9.09 29.82
CA LYS A 88 1.83 -8.96 30.59
C LYS A 88 1.15 -10.32 30.81
N CYS A 89 1.85 -11.43 30.55
CA CYS A 89 1.36 -12.79 30.80
C CYS A 89 1.20 -13.06 32.31
N PHE A 90 0.34 -13.99 32.67
CA PHE A 90 0.13 -14.40 34.06
C PHE A 90 1.26 -15.28 34.59
N ASP A 91 2.00 -15.98 33.75
CA ASP A 91 3.12 -16.86 34.11
C ASP A 91 4.47 -16.16 34.19
N LEU A 92 4.52 -14.87 34.45
CA LEU A 92 5.79 -14.13 34.58
C LEU A 92 6.71 -14.76 35.63
N PRO A 93 8.03 -14.76 35.42
CA PRO A 93 8.78 -14.20 34.29
C PRO A 93 8.97 -15.15 33.08
N ALA A 94 8.38 -16.35 33.12
CA ALA A 94 8.62 -17.39 32.11
C ALA A 94 8.07 -17.05 30.70
N LYS A 95 6.94 -16.38 30.62
CA LYS A 95 6.28 -15.98 29.37
C LYS A 95 6.04 -17.16 28.41
N GLY A 96 5.59 -18.28 28.93
CA GLY A 96 5.31 -19.51 28.20
C GLY A 96 3.83 -19.71 27.88
N LEU A 97 2.96 -19.12 28.73
CA LEU A 97 1.51 -19.18 28.63
C LEU A 97 0.98 -17.83 28.17
N HIS A 98 0.36 -17.76 27.01
CA HIS A 98 -0.03 -16.51 26.38
C HIS A 98 -1.50 -16.16 26.56
N SER A 99 -2.32 -17.07 27.12
CA SER A 99 -3.64 -16.73 27.64
C SER A 99 -3.54 -15.86 28.90
N CYS A 100 -4.58 -15.09 29.18
CA CYS A 100 -4.69 -14.25 30.37
C CYS A 100 -6.15 -14.23 30.87
N SER A 101 -6.70 -15.42 31.09
CA SER A 101 -8.04 -15.63 31.62
C SER A 101 -8.04 -16.87 32.51
N PRO A 102 -8.76 -16.86 33.65
CA PRO A 102 -8.90 -18.06 34.49
C PRO A 102 -9.70 -19.19 33.81
N TYR A 103 -10.40 -18.89 32.72
CA TYR A 103 -11.25 -19.83 31.98
C TYR A 103 -10.57 -20.41 30.74
N CYS A 104 -9.34 -20.05 30.43
CA CYS A 104 -8.61 -20.70 29.34
C CYS A 104 -7.12 -20.77 29.61
N ILE A 105 -6.47 -21.75 28.99
CA ILE A 105 -5.02 -21.86 28.99
C ILE A 105 -4.51 -22.23 27.61
N ALA A 106 -3.48 -21.54 27.17
CA ALA A 106 -2.87 -21.73 25.85
C ALA A 106 -1.40 -22.11 26.01
N LEU A 107 -1.05 -23.30 25.55
CA LEU A 107 0.27 -23.91 25.62
C LEU A 107 0.76 -24.21 24.20
N LYS A 108 2.04 -23.95 23.93
CA LYS A 108 2.65 -24.53 22.72
C LYS A 108 2.91 -26.01 22.92
N ARG A 109 2.70 -26.80 21.85
CA ARG A 109 2.97 -28.24 21.91
C ARG A 109 4.37 -28.56 22.44
N GLU A 110 5.41 -27.88 21.90
CA GLU A 110 6.80 -28.06 22.36
C GLU A 110 6.97 -27.84 23.86
N SER A 111 6.22 -26.90 24.46
CA SER A 111 6.31 -26.59 25.89
C SER A 111 5.69 -27.70 26.76
N LEU A 112 4.56 -28.26 26.29
CA LEU A 112 3.88 -29.35 26.98
C LEU A 112 4.69 -30.66 26.99
N GLU A 113 5.37 -30.94 25.88
CA GLU A 113 6.24 -32.12 25.74
C GLU A 113 7.63 -31.92 26.40
N GLY A 114 7.89 -30.74 26.95
CA GLY A 114 9.16 -30.40 27.59
C GLY A 114 10.25 -30.06 26.59
N GLY A 115 9.86 -29.46 25.43
CA GLY A 115 10.79 -28.92 24.46
C GLY A 115 11.06 -27.42 24.65
N GLY A 116 11.84 -26.84 23.76
CA GLY A 116 12.13 -25.39 23.75
C GLY A 116 12.70 -24.91 25.08
N LYS A 117 12.02 -23.98 25.74
CA LYS A 117 12.43 -23.40 27.03
C LYS A 117 12.47 -24.42 28.19
N TYR A 118 11.73 -25.51 28.07
CA TYR A 118 11.56 -26.55 29.08
C TYR A 118 12.39 -27.80 28.80
N ALA A 119 13.28 -27.79 27.81
CA ALA A 119 14.10 -28.95 27.45
C ALA A 119 15.00 -29.50 28.57
N LYS A 120 15.42 -28.63 29.49
CA LYS A 120 16.25 -29.02 30.65
C LYS A 120 15.46 -29.56 31.84
N ASP A 121 14.18 -29.22 31.93
CA ASP A 121 13.33 -29.61 33.06
C ASP A 121 11.87 -29.66 32.56
N LYS A 122 11.45 -30.86 32.20
CA LYS A 122 10.13 -31.13 31.59
C LYS A 122 8.96 -30.95 32.56
N THR A 123 9.22 -30.89 33.87
CA THR A 123 8.18 -30.69 34.89
C THR A 123 7.86 -29.22 35.11
N LYS A 124 8.75 -28.34 34.72
CA LYS A 124 8.64 -26.89 34.92
C LYS A 124 7.40 -26.24 34.35
N ILE A 125 6.78 -26.85 33.34
CA ILE A 125 5.52 -26.34 32.74
C ILE A 125 4.40 -26.36 33.79
N TYR A 126 4.34 -27.37 34.64
CA TYR A 126 3.30 -27.50 35.67
C TYR A 126 3.45 -26.44 36.76
N ASP A 127 4.70 -26.10 37.17
CA ASP A 127 4.95 -24.98 38.07
C ASP A 127 4.47 -23.65 37.46
N ARG A 128 4.55 -23.51 36.14
CA ARG A 128 4.04 -22.33 35.42
C ARG A 128 2.52 -22.28 35.34
N ILE A 129 1.87 -23.42 35.20
CA ILE A 129 0.42 -23.53 35.27
C ILE A 129 -0.08 -23.07 36.65
N ASP A 130 0.56 -23.48 37.73
CA ASP A 130 0.22 -23.01 39.10
C ASP A 130 0.43 -21.50 39.26
N THR A 131 1.55 -20.97 38.80
CA THR A 131 1.80 -19.52 38.80
C THR A 131 0.75 -18.74 37.97
N TYR A 132 0.37 -19.28 36.82
CA TYR A 132 -0.64 -18.72 35.96
C TYR A 132 -1.98 -18.62 36.68
N PHE A 133 -2.48 -19.71 37.27
CA PHE A 133 -3.78 -19.71 37.94
C PHE A 133 -3.76 -18.90 39.24
N ALA A 134 -2.65 -18.88 39.97
CA ALA A 134 -2.52 -18.03 41.15
C ALA A 134 -2.72 -16.53 40.79
N ASN A 135 -2.14 -16.09 39.69
CA ASN A 135 -2.34 -14.74 39.19
C ASN A 135 -3.76 -14.55 38.58
N ALA A 136 -4.25 -15.52 37.81
CA ALA A 136 -5.58 -15.43 37.17
C ALA A 136 -6.71 -15.31 38.22
N LEU A 137 -6.67 -16.07 39.29
CA LEU A 137 -7.65 -16.04 40.38
C LEU A 137 -7.77 -14.67 41.09
N SER A 138 -6.73 -13.85 41.04
CA SER A 138 -6.79 -12.49 41.60
C SER A 138 -7.75 -11.57 40.88
N TYR A 139 -8.14 -11.91 39.63
CA TYR A 139 -9.09 -11.16 38.82
C TYR A 139 -10.57 -11.62 38.98
N VAL A 140 -10.78 -12.68 39.79
CA VAL A 140 -12.13 -13.23 40.08
C VAL A 140 -12.55 -12.82 41.48
N GLU A 141 -13.79 -12.44 41.68
CA GLU A 141 -14.31 -11.97 42.97
C GLU A 141 -15.05 -13.07 43.72
N GLU A 142 -15.93 -13.80 43.05
CA GLU A 142 -16.82 -14.78 43.66
C GLU A 142 -16.10 -16.07 44.04
N ASP A 143 -16.26 -16.49 45.30
CA ASP A 143 -15.58 -17.70 45.80
C ASP A 143 -16.10 -18.98 45.15
N SER A 144 -17.38 -19.06 44.82
CA SER A 144 -17.96 -20.17 44.07
C SER A 144 -17.31 -20.34 42.68
N GLU A 145 -17.04 -19.22 42.01
CA GLU A 145 -16.37 -19.16 40.70
C GLU A 145 -14.89 -19.57 40.85
N LYS A 146 -14.20 -19.09 41.89
CA LYS A 146 -12.83 -19.50 42.20
C LYS A 146 -12.71 -21.00 42.46
N GLU A 147 -13.70 -21.62 43.12
CA GLU A 147 -13.73 -23.06 43.36
C GLU A 147 -13.82 -23.84 42.06
N ARG A 148 -14.71 -23.46 41.15
CA ARG A 148 -14.83 -24.05 39.81
C ARG A 148 -13.53 -23.92 39.02
N ILE A 149 -12.90 -22.76 39.03
CA ILE A 149 -11.60 -22.53 38.39
C ILE A 149 -10.50 -23.41 38.98
N ARG A 150 -10.48 -23.65 40.30
CA ARG A 150 -9.55 -24.58 40.93
C ARG A 150 -9.74 -26.03 40.48
N VAL A 151 -10.97 -26.47 40.23
CA VAL A 151 -11.24 -27.78 39.61
C VAL A 151 -10.58 -27.86 38.24
N PHE A 152 -10.75 -26.82 37.41
CA PHE A 152 -10.10 -26.72 36.09
C PHE A 152 -8.56 -26.70 36.21
N GLN A 153 -7.99 -25.89 37.12
CA GLN A 153 -6.56 -25.85 37.43
C GLN A 153 -6.03 -27.23 37.81
N HIS A 154 -6.65 -27.92 38.76
CA HIS A 154 -6.21 -29.24 39.22
C HIS A 154 -6.28 -30.30 38.12
N PHE A 155 -7.24 -30.21 37.24
CA PHE A 155 -7.34 -31.10 36.09
C PHE A 155 -6.16 -30.87 35.12
N ILE A 156 -5.91 -29.62 34.74
CA ILE A 156 -4.84 -29.27 33.79
C ILE A 156 -3.44 -29.48 34.39
N ASN A 157 -3.27 -29.26 35.68
CA ASN A 157 -1.97 -29.41 36.33
C ASN A 157 -1.59 -30.87 36.67
N SER A 158 -2.46 -31.84 36.29
CA SER A 158 -2.16 -33.26 36.39
C SER A 158 -1.75 -33.83 35.03
N LYS A 159 -0.48 -34.23 34.92
CA LYS A 159 0.07 -34.87 33.72
C LYS A 159 -0.72 -36.11 33.32
N GLU A 160 -1.15 -36.91 34.28
CA GLU A 160 -1.92 -38.15 34.06
C GLU A 160 -3.28 -37.82 33.46
N LYS A 161 -4.01 -36.88 34.05
CA LYS A 161 -5.33 -36.46 33.57
C LYS A 161 -5.26 -35.83 32.21
N LEU A 162 -4.27 -34.98 31.94
CA LEU A 162 -4.07 -34.39 30.60
C LEU A 162 -3.72 -35.45 29.57
N ASN A 163 -2.90 -36.42 29.87
CA ASN A 163 -2.57 -37.51 28.96
C ASN A 163 -3.81 -38.36 28.66
N ALA A 164 -4.63 -38.67 29.69
CA ALA A 164 -5.90 -39.38 29.48
C ALA A 164 -6.86 -38.57 28.62
N LEU A 165 -6.97 -37.27 28.85
CA LEU A 165 -7.74 -36.35 27.99
C LEU A 165 -7.27 -36.40 26.52
N PHE A 166 -5.98 -36.25 26.29
CA PHE A 166 -5.41 -36.23 24.94
C PHE A 166 -5.50 -37.57 24.23
N ALA A 167 -5.51 -38.67 24.94
CA ALA A 167 -5.75 -39.99 24.37
C ALA A 167 -7.14 -40.10 23.70
N CYS A 168 -8.14 -39.33 24.14
CA CYS A 168 -9.47 -39.32 23.53
C CYS A 168 -9.47 -38.72 22.10
N PHE A 169 -8.49 -37.90 21.75
CA PHE A 169 -8.34 -37.28 20.43
C PHE A 169 -6.86 -37.21 20.02
N GLN A 170 -6.15 -38.33 20.21
CA GLN A 170 -4.72 -38.47 19.97
C GLN A 170 -4.32 -38.10 18.52
N SER A 171 -5.18 -38.44 17.56
CA SER A 171 -4.91 -38.13 16.14
C SER A 171 -4.78 -36.63 15.88
N GLU A 172 -5.60 -35.80 16.52
CA GLU A 172 -5.56 -34.34 16.40
C GLU A 172 -4.34 -33.79 17.14
N VAL A 173 -4.03 -34.33 18.32
CA VAL A 173 -2.85 -33.92 19.11
C VAL A 173 -1.54 -34.20 18.36
N ASP A 174 -1.41 -35.37 17.74
CA ASP A 174 -0.21 -35.78 17.02
C ASP A 174 0.08 -34.88 15.80
N GLU A 175 -0.96 -34.29 15.24
CA GLU A 175 -0.82 -33.40 14.09
C GLU A 175 -0.55 -31.93 14.45
N VAL A 176 -0.66 -31.53 15.72
CA VAL A 176 -0.28 -30.17 16.14
C VAL A 176 1.21 -30.01 15.96
N LYS A 177 1.66 -28.94 15.31
CA LYS A 177 3.10 -28.65 15.17
C LYS A 177 3.69 -28.08 16.46
N ASP A 178 4.99 -28.24 16.67
CA ASP A 178 5.70 -27.83 17.89
C ASP A 178 5.41 -26.37 18.31
N LYS A 179 5.30 -25.44 17.34
CA LYS A 179 5.05 -24.03 17.59
C LYS A 179 3.58 -23.63 17.63
N GLU A 180 2.67 -24.55 17.26
CA GLU A 180 1.23 -24.32 17.34
C GLU A 180 0.74 -24.48 18.77
N TYR A 181 -0.45 -23.93 19.05
CA TYR A 181 -1.03 -23.96 20.38
C TYR A 181 -1.95 -25.16 20.59
N ILE A 182 -1.98 -25.65 21.80
CA ILE A 182 -3.08 -26.44 22.37
C ILE A 182 -3.79 -25.50 23.34
N ILE A 183 -5.06 -25.20 23.07
CA ILE A 183 -5.83 -24.21 23.81
C ILE A 183 -7.02 -24.91 24.45
N LEU A 184 -7.06 -24.89 25.77
CA LEU A 184 -8.12 -25.49 26.57
C LEU A 184 -9.00 -24.36 27.10
N TYR A 185 -10.28 -24.37 26.73
CA TYR A 185 -11.28 -23.43 27.20
C TYR A 185 -12.22 -24.12 28.17
N LEU A 186 -12.57 -23.42 29.24
CA LEU A 186 -13.66 -23.82 30.13
C LEU A 186 -14.97 -23.24 29.58
N GLU A 187 -15.99 -24.08 29.41
CA GLU A 187 -17.34 -23.65 29.02
C GLU A 187 -17.96 -22.81 30.14
N GLU A 188 -17.97 -21.52 29.92
CA GLU A 188 -18.55 -20.50 30.78
C GLU A 188 -19.20 -19.40 29.94
N GLU A 189 -20.08 -18.60 30.56
CA GLU A 189 -20.71 -17.48 29.88
C GLU A 189 -19.67 -16.47 29.41
N MET A 190 -19.81 -15.94 28.19
CA MET A 190 -18.92 -14.95 27.60
C MET A 190 -18.77 -13.70 28.48
N GLU A 191 -19.81 -13.36 29.23
CA GLU A 191 -19.82 -12.20 30.14
C GLU A 191 -18.79 -12.36 31.27
N LYS A 192 -18.57 -13.58 31.79
CA LYS A 192 -17.55 -13.83 32.79
C LYS A 192 -16.14 -13.65 32.22
N TYR A 193 -15.89 -14.12 31.00
CA TYR A 193 -14.64 -13.88 30.29
C TYR A 193 -14.38 -12.37 30.11
N ARG A 194 -15.39 -11.61 29.66
CA ARG A 194 -15.30 -10.17 29.46
C ARG A 194 -15.02 -9.43 30.75
N ARG A 195 -15.74 -9.69 31.81
CA ARG A 195 -15.56 -9.07 33.12
C ARG A 195 -14.11 -9.22 33.63
N VAL A 196 -13.55 -10.43 33.52
CA VAL A 196 -12.17 -10.68 33.91
C VAL A 196 -11.19 -9.97 32.99
N HIS A 197 -11.47 -9.96 31.68
CA HIS A 197 -10.63 -9.29 30.69
C HIS A 197 -10.59 -7.77 30.90
N GLU A 198 -11.71 -7.13 31.16
CA GLU A 198 -11.77 -5.70 31.48
C GLU A 198 -10.92 -5.35 32.71
N LYS A 199 -11.01 -6.18 33.76
CA LYS A 199 -10.20 -6.02 34.96
C LYS A 199 -8.70 -6.23 34.68
N TYR A 200 -8.37 -7.23 33.86
CA TYR A 200 -7.00 -7.45 33.38
C TYR A 200 -6.50 -6.25 32.57
N LEU A 201 -7.28 -5.73 31.64
CA LEU A 201 -6.93 -4.56 30.84
C LEU A 201 -6.70 -3.32 31.71
N SER A 202 -7.53 -3.05 32.70
CA SER A 202 -7.36 -1.90 33.59
C SER A 202 -6.01 -1.89 34.31
N ASP A 203 -5.44 -3.09 34.57
CA ASP A 203 -4.13 -3.26 35.23
C ASP A 203 -2.96 -3.34 34.22
N LYS A 204 -3.18 -3.79 32.97
CA LYS A 204 -2.10 -4.17 32.04
C LYS A 204 -1.97 -3.30 30.79
N LEU A 205 -2.87 -2.34 30.55
CA LEU A 205 -2.81 -1.48 29.35
C LEU A 205 -1.67 -0.48 29.37
N PHE A 206 -1.25 -0.01 30.56
CA PHE A 206 -0.14 0.93 30.65
C PHE A 206 1.21 0.22 30.62
N ASN A 207 2.24 0.90 30.10
CA ASN A 207 3.59 0.36 29.97
C ASN A 207 4.21 0.00 31.33
N THR A 208 4.01 0.88 32.30
CA THR A 208 4.49 0.74 33.68
C THR A 208 3.59 1.55 34.62
N ASN A 209 3.46 1.10 35.84
CA ASN A 209 2.68 1.82 36.87
C ASN A 209 3.46 2.97 37.49
N GLU A 210 4.78 3.03 37.30
CA GLU A 210 5.67 4.06 37.83
C GLU A 210 5.27 5.49 37.43
N TYR A 211 4.71 5.64 36.24
CA TYR A 211 4.35 6.93 35.66
C TYR A 211 2.85 7.21 35.67
N ASN A 212 2.07 6.34 36.28
CA ASN A 212 0.65 6.53 36.42
C ASN A 212 0.32 7.64 37.42
N ILE A 213 -0.69 8.44 37.10
CA ILE A 213 -1.25 9.47 37.98
C ILE A 213 -2.75 9.29 38.07
N SER A 214 -3.32 9.56 39.25
CA SER A 214 -4.77 9.61 39.46
C SER A 214 -5.23 11.06 39.53
N VAL A 215 -6.19 11.42 38.71
CA VAL A 215 -6.87 12.73 38.72
C VAL A 215 -8.38 12.47 38.78
N GLU A 216 -9.06 13.01 39.76
CA GLU A 216 -10.53 12.87 39.91
C GLU A 216 -11.02 11.41 39.84
N ASN A 217 -10.31 10.50 40.51
CA ASN A 217 -10.53 9.04 40.50
C ASN A 217 -10.31 8.34 39.15
N GLN A 218 -9.79 9.02 38.14
CA GLN A 218 -9.43 8.43 36.85
C GLN A 218 -7.91 8.21 36.77
N LEU A 219 -7.50 7.01 36.38
CA LEU A 219 -6.10 6.65 36.20
C LEU A 219 -5.62 7.06 34.80
N TYR A 220 -4.52 7.79 34.77
CA TYR A 220 -3.82 8.18 33.55
C TYR A 220 -2.43 7.55 33.52
N GLY A 221 -2.03 7.00 32.40
CA GLY A 221 -0.75 6.34 32.22
C GLY A 221 -0.20 6.50 30.82
N THR A 222 0.96 5.90 30.58
CA THR A 222 1.59 5.85 29.26
C THR A 222 1.38 4.50 28.62
N SER A 223 1.03 4.50 27.32
CA SER A 223 0.87 3.30 26.51
C SER A 223 1.76 3.38 25.26
N ASP A 224 2.29 2.24 24.83
CA ASP A 224 3.07 2.11 23.61
C ASP A 224 2.22 1.71 22.38
N PHE A 225 0.91 1.54 22.55
CA PHE A 225 0.02 1.28 21.42
C PHE A 225 -0.02 2.51 20.52
N LEU A 226 0.47 2.37 19.28
CA LEU A 226 0.54 3.38 18.23
C LEU A 226 1.40 4.62 18.48
N ASN A 227 1.75 4.95 19.72
CA ASN A 227 2.48 6.19 20.02
C ASN A 227 4.00 6.03 20.13
N GLY A 228 4.52 4.80 19.98
CA GLY A 228 5.95 4.56 19.83
C GLY A 228 6.82 4.94 21.03
N PHE A 229 6.23 5.10 22.22
CA PHE A 229 7.01 5.38 23.43
C PHE A 229 7.84 4.15 23.83
N PRO A 230 9.15 4.29 24.04
CA PRO A 230 9.94 3.22 24.61
C PRO A 230 9.37 2.87 25.99
N THR A 231 9.01 1.61 26.20
CA THR A 231 8.35 1.10 27.42
C THR A 231 9.07 1.42 28.72
N LYS A 232 10.39 1.68 28.68
CA LYS A 232 11.20 1.93 29.86
C LYS A 232 11.83 3.31 29.94
N LYS A 233 11.82 4.07 28.86
CA LYS A 233 12.51 5.36 28.76
C LYS A 233 11.73 6.33 27.86
N PRO A 234 10.53 6.77 28.27
CA PRO A 234 9.68 7.65 27.45
C PRO A 234 10.35 8.98 27.11
N PHE A 235 11.33 9.45 27.92
CA PHE A 235 12.12 10.65 27.66
C PHE A 235 13.10 10.51 26.48
N LEU A 236 13.41 9.30 26.00
CA LEU A 236 14.27 9.12 24.83
C LEU A 236 13.59 9.56 23.52
N SER A 237 12.28 9.64 23.50
CA SER A 237 11.52 10.17 22.36
C SER A 237 11.61 11.70 22.32
N HIS A 238 11.94 12.35 23.45
CA HIS A 238 12.10 13.78 23.62
C HIS A 238 13.28 14.08 24.53
N GLN A 239 14.46 14.24 23.97
CA GLN A 239 15.72 14.42 24.76
C GLN A 239 15.73 15.66 25.66
N SER A 240 14.87 16.64 25.39
CA SER A 240 14.76 17.90 26.12
C SER A 240 13.48 18.05 26.95
N ALA A 241 12.58 17.06 26.95
CA ALA A 241 11.31 17.14 27.68
C ALA A 241 11.38 16.35 28.99
N VAL A 242 10.97 16.98 30.08
CA VAL A 242 10.67 16.28 31.33
C VAL A 242 9.42 15.42 31.17
N PHE A 243 9.34 14.34 31.94
CA PHE A 243 8.25 13.38 31.86
C PHE A 243 6.85 13.98 32.07
N ASP A 244 6.77 15.09 32.81
CA ASP A 244 5.52 15.80 33.06
C ASP A 244 4.85 16.37 31.81
N ILE A 245 5.60 16.50 30.70
CA ILE A 245 5.10 16.95 29.40
C ILE A 245 4.68 15.76 28.51
N ALA A 246 5.00 14.52 28.89
CA ALA A 246 4.61 13.34 28.12
C ALA A 246 3.09 13.16 28.20
N GLY A 247 2.45 12.96 27.03
CA GLY A 247 1.01 12.72 26.95
C GLY A 247 0.62 11.45 27.69
N ARG A 248 -0.11 11.58 28.79
CA ARG A 248 -0.78 10.47 29.44
C ARG A 248 -2.20 10.35 28.91
N ILE A 249 -2.68 9.13 28.83
CA ILE A 249 -4.01 8.80 28.32
C ILE A 249 -4.77 7.98 29.36
N THR A 250 -6.09 7.97 29.25
CA THR A 250 -6.95 7.15 30.12
C THR A 250 -6.84 5.66 29.77
N GLY A 251 -7.26 4.79 30.70
CA GLY A 251 -7.35 3.35 30.44
C GLY A 251 -8.29 3.02 29.27
N GLU A 252 -9.42 3.71 29.16
CA GLU A 252 -10.35 3.56 28.03
C GLU A 252 -9.67 3.89 26.68
N MET A 253 -9.00 5.02 26.60
CA MET A 253 -8.28 5.42 25.38
C MET A 253 -7.16 4.43 25.05
N ALA A 254 -6.41 3.95 26.05
CA ALA A 254 -5.38 2.92 25.85
C ALA A 254 -5.98 1.61 25.33
N GLY A 255 -7.17 1.22 25.83
CA GLY A 255 -7.93 0.07 25.34
C GLY A 255 -8.35 0.22 23.88
N ASN A 256 -8.92 1.36 23.51
CA ASN A 256 -9.33 1.65 22.13
C ASN A 256 -8.12 1.67 21.16
N LEU A 257 -6.97 2.19 21.57
CA LEU A 257 -5.76 2.15 20.76
C LEU A 257 -5.23 0.73 20.57
N HIS A 258 -5.28 -0.09 21.61
CA HIS A 258 -4.94 -1.52 21.53
C HIS A 258 -5.87 -2.25 20.55
N ASP A 259 -7.19 -2.08 20.69
CA ASP A 259 -8.18 -2.72 19.85
C ASP A 259 -8.06 -2.26 18.39
N PHE A 260 -7.78 -0.98 18.16
CA PHE A 260 -7.51 -0.46 16.82
C PHE A 260 -6.29 -1.14 16.20
N GLN A 261 -5.20 -1.31 16.96
CA GLN A 261 -4.02 -2.03 16.50
C GLN A 261 -4.33 -3.48 16.13
N GLU A 262 -5.16 -4.17 16.92
CA GLU A 262 -5.61 -5.53 16.61
C GLU A 262 -6.48 -5.59 15.35
N ILE A 263 -7.38 -4.61 15.14
CA ILE A 263 -8.21 -4.51 13.93
C ILE A 263 -7.34 -4.24 12.70
N MET A 264 -6.33 -3.37 12.79
CA MET A 264 -5.39 -3.15 11.70
C MET A 264 -4.66 -4.44 11.28
N ARG A 265 -4.21 -5.26 12.27
CA ARG A 265 -3.57 -6.57 12.01
C ARG A 265 -4.47 -7.54 11.23
N ARG A 266 -5.79 -7.47 11.45
CA ARG A 266 -6.77 -8.30 10.71
C ARG A 266 -6.96 -7.86 9.27
N ASN A 267 -6.49 -6.65 8.91
CA ASN A 267 -6.54 -6.09 7.56
C ASN A 267 -7.96 -6.02 6.99
N VAL A 268 -8.93 -5.66 7.82
CA VAL A 268 -10.35 -5.51 7.44
C VAL A 268 -10.73 -4.07 7.10
N LEU A 269 -10.02 -3.08 7.68
CA LEU A 269 -10.25 -1.67 7.42
C LEU A 269 -9.69 -1.26 6.04
N PRO A 270 -10.28 -0.24 5.40
CA PRO A 270 -9.76 0.32 4.16
C PRO A 270 -8.36 0.93 4.35
N ARG A 271 -7.57 0.94 3.30
CA ARG A 271 -6.24 1.57 3.27
C ARG A 271 -6.10 2.49 2.05
N PRO A 272 -5.91 3.80 2.28
CA PRO A 272 -5.96 4.51 3.55
C PRO A 272 -7.37 4.51 4.19
N LEU A 273 -7.43 4.78 5.50
CA LEU A 273 -8.67 4.89 6.26
C LEU A 273 -9.04 6.38 6.44
N PRO A 274 -10.19 6.84 5.96
CA PRO A 274 -10.68 8.19 6.28
C PRO A 274 -11.39 8.21 7.64
N LEU A 275 -11.12 9.23 8.46
CA LEU A 275 -11.72 9.44 9.78
C LEU A 275 -12.48 10.76 9.77
N PHE A 276 -13.79 10.72 9.56
CA PHE A 276 -14.66 11.91 9.45
C PHE A 276 -15.14 12.41 10.83
N VAL A 277 -14.21 12.60 11.75
CA VAL A 277 -14.50 12.89 13.17
C VAL A 277 -15.30 14.20 13.36
N TYR A 278 -15.11 15.17 12.46
CA TYR A 278 -15.81 16.46 12.51
C TYR A 278 -17.07 16.52 11.63
N ARG A 279 -17.37 15.44 10.92
CA ARG A 279 -18.48 15.34 9.96
C ARG A 279 -19.26 14.05 10.25
N GLU A 280 -20.11 14.11 11.27
CA GLU A 280 -20.85 12.95 11.79
C GLU A 280 -21.71 12.26 10.70
N GLU A 281 -22.29 13.04 9.80
CA GLU A 281 -23.07 12.52 8.67
C GLU A 281 -22.19 11.67 7.74
N LEU A 282 -21.02 12.19 7.34
CA LEU A 282 -20.07 11.45 6.48
C LEU A 282 -19.51 10.22 7.19
N GLN A 283 -19.23 10.31 8.50
CA GLN A 283 -18.79 9.18 9.32
C GLN A 283 -19.85 8.07 9.34
N THR A 284 -21.10 8.42 9.59
CA THR A 284 -22.23 7.48 9.64
C THR A 284 -22.44 6.80 8.29
N GLU A 285 -22.43 7.57 7.19
CA GLU A 285 -22.59 7.01 5.84
C GLU A 285 -21.42 6.11 5.47
N MET A 286 -20.19 6.51 5.78
CA MET A 286 -18.99 5.67 5.58
C MET A 286 -19.10 4.33 6.31
N LEU A 287 -19.49 4.35 7.59
CA LEU A 287 -19.65 3.13 8.38
C LEU A 287 -20.78 2.23 7.85
N ALA A 288 -21.88 2.82 7.36
CA ALA A 288 -22.96 2.08 6.73
C ALA A 288 -22.50 1.41 5.41
N VAL A 289 -21.72 2.12 4.59
CA VAL A 289 -21.11 1.56 3.38
C VAL A 289 -20.17 0.40 3.76
N PHE A 290 -19.34 0.58 4.77
CA PHE A 290 -18.40 -0.43 5.22
C PHE A 290 -19.12 -1.70 5.72
N SER A 291 -20.14 -1.54 6.57
CA SER A 291 -20.95 -2.66 7.10
C SER A 291 -21.63 -3.45 5.97
N ARG A 292 -22.16 -2.78 4.95
CA ARG A 292 -22.78 -3.40 3.79
C ARG A 292 -21.79 -4.28 3.00
N TYR A 293 -20.59 -3.77 2.71
CA TYR A 293 -19.58 -4.54 2.00
C TYR A 293 -19.08 -5.74 2.81
N LEU A 294 -18.95 -5.56 4.13
CA LEU A 294 -18.54 -6.65 5.01
C LEU A 294 -19.61 -7.77 5.05
N ALA A 295 -20.89 -7.42 5.11
CA ALA A 295 -22.00 -8.38 5.06
C ALA A 295 -22.00 -9.19 3.75
N ASP A 296 -21.59 -8.57 2.63
CA ASP A 296 -21.41 -9.22 1.34
C ASP A 296 -20.13 -10.07 1.25
N GLY A 297 -19.33 -10.17 2.31
CA GLY A 297 -18.03 -10.86 2.32
C GLY A 297 -16.96 -10.17 1.46
N LYS A 298 -17.16 -8.91 1.08
CA LYS A 298 -16.27 -8.12 0.24
C LYS A 298 -15.43 -7.17 1.08
N ARG A 299 -14.20 -6.93 0.65
CA ARG A 299 -13.37 -5.86 1.18
C ARG A 299 -13.71 -4.55 0.49
N ILE A 300 -13.74 -3.48 1.27
CA ILE A 300 -13.91 -2.13 0.74
C ILE A 300 -12.58 -1.38 0.82
N GLY A 301 -12.24 -0.65 -0.25
CA GLY A 301 -11.11 0.26 -0.28
C GLY A 301 -11.55 1.72 -0.08
N TYR A 302 -10.57 2.60 0.15
CA TYR A 302 -10.80 4.03 0.26
C TYR A 302 -11.51 4.61 -0.97
N GLN A 303 -11.11 4.17 -2.17
CA GLN A 303 -11.67 4.70 -3.41
C GLN A 303 -13.17 4.40 -3.55
N GLU A 304 -13.59 3.20 -3.14
CA GLU A 304 -14.99 2.81 -3.14
C GLU A 304 -15.80 3.65 -2.16
N ILE A 305 -15.26 3.88 -0.96
CA ILE A 305 -15.88 4.76 0.04
C ILE A 305 -16.08 6.17 -0.52
N ILE A 306 -15.02 6.77 -1.06
CA ILE A 306 -15.09 8.12 -1.61
C ILE A 306 -16.06 8.19 -2.80
N ARG A 307 -16.10 7.17 -3.67
CA ARG A 307 -17.06 7.12 -4.77
C ARG A 307 -18.51 7.07 -4.29
N GLU A 308 -18.79 6.31 -3.23
CA GLU A 308 -20.14 6.24 -2.64
C GLU A 308 -20.52 7.57 -2.01
N LEU A 309 -19.67 8.13 -1.15
CA LEU A 309 -19.91 9.43 -0.52
C LEU A 309 -20.06 10.56 -1.55
N TYR A 310 -19.28 10.51 -2.65
CA TYR A 310 -19.34 11.53 -3.69
C TYR A 310 -20.68 11.60 -4.41
N LYS A 311 -21.47 10.52 -4.44
CA LYS A 311 -22.81 10.52 -5.05
C LYS A 311 -23.76 11.49 -4.35
N ASN A 312 -23.63 11.60 -3.02
CA ASN A 312 -24.52 12.40 -2.18
C ASN A 312 -23.89 13.74 -1.76
N HIS A 313 -22.55 13.82 -1.66
CA HIS A 313 -21.80 14.93 -1.07
C HIS A 313 -20.73 15.49 -2.01
N GLN A 314 -21.05 15.72 -3.28
CA GLN A 314 -20.08 16.00 -4.36
C GLN A 314 -18.91 16.92 -3.98
N ASP A 315 -19.19 18.14 -3.54
CA ASP A 315 -18.14 19.14 -3.22
C ASP A 315 -17.86 19.28 -1.72
N ASP A 316 -18.53 18.48 -0.90
CA ASP A 316 -18.53 18.58 0.55
C ASP A 316 -17.65 17.54 1.27
N ILE A 317 -16.95 16.69 0.50
CA ILE A 317 -16.03 15.72 1.10
C ILE A 317 -14.77 16.46 1.56
N GLY A 318 -14.63 16.59 2.88
CA GLY A 318 -13.51 17.27 3.50
C GLY A 318 -13.56 17.16 5.01
N ASP A 319 -12.66 17.89 5.67
CA ASP A 319 -12.55 17.98 7.12
C ASP A 319 -12.44 16.61 7.81
N TYR A 320 -11.57 15.76 7.27
CA TYR A 320 -11.29 14.43 7.81
C TYR A 320 -9.80 14.17 7.93
N TYR A 321 -9.42 13.25 8.81
CA TYR A 321 -8.08 12.70 8.86
C TYR A 321 -7.95 11.49 7.95
N LEU A 322 -6.84 11.42 7.24
CA LEU A 322 -6.49 10.29 6.40
C LEU A 322 -5.36 9.51 7.09
N LEU A 323 -5.62 8.25 7.42
CA LEU A 323 -4.69 7.37 8.10
C LEU A 323 -4.26 6.25 7.17
N TYR A 324 -2.97 6.14 6.89
CA TYR A 324 -2.40 5.00 6.18
C TYR A 324 -1.67 4.10 7.16
N TYR A 325 -1.96 2.81 7.13
CA TYR A 325 -1.33 1.83 8.00
C TYR A 325 -0.82 0.63 7.21
N TYR A 326 0.22 -0.02 7.73
CA TYR A 326 0.74 -1.28 7.22
C TYR A 326 0.98 -2.23 8.38
N GLY A 327 0.38 -3.43 8.32
CA GLY A 327 0.32 -4.33 9.47
C GLY A 327 -0.38 -3.66 10.65
N ASP A 328 0.34 -3.47 11.75
CA ASP A 328 -0.12 -2.81 12.98
C ASP A 328 0.52 -1.42 13.20
N THR A 329 1.15 -0.88 12.16
CA THR A 329 1.89 0.38 12.23
C THR A 329 1.21 1.45 11.39
N VAL A 330 1.02 2.63 11.97
CA VAL A 330 0.57 3.82 11.23
C VAL A 330 1.76 4.43 10.50
N CYS A 331 1.67 4.47 9.18
CA CYS A 331 2.73 4.98 8.29
C CYS A 331 2.54 6.45 7.92
N ASP A 332 1.29 6.91 7.85
CA ASP A 332 0.95 8.30 7.52
C ASP A 332 -0.36 8.69 8.21
N PHE A 333 -0.42 9.93 8.71
CA PHE A 333 -1.61 10.51 9.31
C PHE A 333 -1.64 12.00 9.01
N ASP A 334 -2.66 12.47 8.32
CA ASP A 334 -2.73 13.85 7.86
C ASP A 334 -4.18 14.34 7.75
N PHE A 335 -4.36 15.65 7.76
CA PHE A 335 -5.67 16.29 7.64
C PHE A 335 -5.96 16.67 6.20
N VAL A 336 -7.16 16.34 5.71
CA VAL A 336 -7.68 16.70 4.40
C VAL A 336 -8.84 17.66 4.58
N SER A 337 -8.58 18.96 4.36
CA SER A 337 -9.58 20.01 4.53
C SER A 337 -10.66 19.97 3.44
N ARG A 338 -10.26 19.65 2.21
CA ARG A 338 -11.17 19.50 1.07
C ARG A 338 -10.61 18.47 0.10
N PHE A 339 -11.39 17.45 -0.21
CA PHE A 339 -11.00 16.44 -1.17
C PHE A 339 -11.46 16.82 -2.58
N ARG A 340 -10.52 16.86 -3.51
CA ARG A 340 -10.78 17.15 -4.93
C ARG A 340 -10.87 15.86 -5.72
N TYR A 341 -12.08 15.36 -5.86
CA TYR A 341 -12.33 14.12 -6.59
C TYR A 341 -12.17 14.30 -8.10
N ARG A 342 -12.83 15.33 -8.66
CA ARG A 342 -12.85 15.57 -10.11
C ARG A 342 -11.60 16.31 -10.58
N LEU A 343 -11.16 15.95 -11.77
CA LEU A 343 -10.14 16.67 -12.53
C LEU A 343 -10.83 17.63 -13.50
N GLN A 344 -10.43 18.90 -13.48
CA GLN A 344 -11.00 19.94 -14.34
C GLN A 344 -9.93 20.50 -15.28
N SER A 345 -10.36 20.92 -16.46
CA SER A 345 -9.54 21.60 -17.46
C SER A 345 -10.30 22.83 -17.98
N GLY A 346 -10.14 23.98 -17.30
CA GLY A 346 -10.99 25.14 -17.50
C GLY A 346 -12.46 24.76 -17.26
N ASP A 347 -13.35 25.08 -18.21
CA ASP A 347 -14.77 24.74 -18.12
C ASP A 347 -15.09 23.27 -18.51
N LYS A 348 -14.09 22.47 -18.86
CA LYS A 348 -14.28 21.08 -19.30
C LYS A 348 -14.01 20.11 -18.15
N GLU A 349 -14.91 19.13 -18.00
CA GLU A 349 -14.72 18.03 -17.08
C GLU A 349 -13.70 17.02 -17.61
N GLY A 350 -12.71 16.71 -16.78
CA GLY A 350 -11.69 15.70 -17.04
C GLY A 350 -10.52 16.20 -17.88
N TRP A 351 -9.48 15.37 -17.85
CA TRP A 351 -8.30 15.52 -18.69
C TRP A 351 -8.38 14.51 -19.85
N MET A 352 -7.74 14.82 -20.96
CA MET A 352 -7.72 13.95 -22.12
C MET A 352 -6.26 13.63 -22.49
N VAL A 353 -5.91 12.36 -22.50
CA VAL A 353 -4.71 11.89 -23.18
C VAL A 353 -5.09 11.64 -24.64
N LYS A 354 -4.47 12.39 -25.55
CA LYS A 354 -4.68 12.27 -26.99
C LYS A 354 -3.66 11.34 -27.62
N ASP A 355 -4.04 10.68 -28.69
CA ASP A 355 -3.14 9.82 -29.45
C ASP A 355 -2.32 10.63 -30.48
N HIS A 356 -1.31 11.36 -29.98
CA HIS A 356 -0.43 12.17 -30.80
C HIS A 356 0.51 11.35 -31.69
N PHE A 357 0.79 10.09 -31.31
CA PHE A 357 1.76 9.21 -31.96
C PHE A 357 1.14 7.95 -32.58
N GLN A 358 -0.17 7.96 -32.84
CA GLN A 358 -0.91 6.99 -33.65
C GLN A 358 -0.76 5.52 -33.23
N ILE A 359 -0.91 5.27 -31.93
CA ILE A 359 -0.88 3.91 -31.37
C ILE A 359 -2.26 3.40 -30.91
N GLY A 360 -3.32 4.17 -31.13
CA GLY A 360 -4.66 3.86 -30.66
C GLY A 360 -4.86 4.10 -29.15
N PHE A 361 -3.98 4.90 -28.50
CA PHE A 361 -4.04 5.19 -27.08
C PHE A 361 -4.65 6.56 -26.81
N THR A 362 -5.95 6.57 -26.52
CA THR A 362 -6.71 7.76 -26.09
C THR A 362 -7.42 7.44 -24.79
N GLU A 363 -7.25 8.29 -23.77
CA GLU A 363 -7.86 8.09 -22.46
C GLU A 363 -8.49 9.38 -21.93
N LYS A 364 -9.75 9.29 -21.50
CA LYS A 364 -10.39 10.32 -20.68
C LYS A 364 -10.18 10.01 -19.22
N ILE A 365 -9.77 11.04 -18.46
CA ILE A 365 -9.44 10.95 -17.03
C ILE A 365 -10.34 11.95 -16.31
N SER A 366 -11.42 11.46 -15.71
CA SER A 366 -12.45 12.30 -15.10
C SER A 366 -12.15 12.65 -13.65
N HIS A 367 -11.45 11.77 -12.93
CA HIS A 367 -11.17 11.94 -11.52
C HIS A 367 -9.79 11.39 -11.12
N VAL A 368 -9.33 11.76 -9.93
CA VAL A 368 -7.97 11.44 -9.43
C VAL A 368 -7.65 9.95 -9.37
N PHE A 369 -8.62 9.08 -9.14
CA PHE A 369 -8.38 7.63 -9.13
C PHE A 369 -8.21 7.05 -10.54
N GLU A 370 -8.83 7.67 -11.57
CA GLU A 370 -8.51 7.32 -12.96
C GLU A 370 -7.12 7.79 -13.36
N LEU A 371 -6.65 8.95 -12.84
CA LEU A 371 -5.27 9.38 -13.00
C LEU A 371 -4.29 8.32 -12.44
N GLU A 372 -4.59 7.80 -11.26
CA GLU A 372 -3.80 6.73 -10.65
C GLU A 372 -3.77 5.46 -11.51
N GLU A 373 -4.94 4.98 -11.92
CA GLU A 373 -5.07 3.69 -12.61
C GLU A 373 -4.61 3.73 -14.08
N LYS A 374 -4.80 4.85 -14.77
CA LYS A 374 -4.53 4.97 -16.21
C LYS A 374 -3.17 5.60 -16.48
N VAL A 375 -2.78 6.64 -15.73
CA VAL A 375 -1.55 7.39 -15.96
C VAL A 375 -0.40 6.88 -15.10
N LEU A 376 -0.57 6.83 -13.76
CA LEU A 376 0.54 6.43 -12.89
C LEU A 376 0.97 4.99 -13.15
N ARG A 377 0.03 4.10 -13.44
CA ARG A 377 0.36 2.72 -13.79
C ARG A 377 1.28 2.67 -15.02
N GLU A 378 1.01 3.48 -16.03
CA GLU A 378 1.77 3.50 -17.29
C GLU A 378 3.15 4.16 -17.10
N ILE A 379 3.20 5.36 -16.50
CA ILE A 379 4.47 6.09 -16.36
C ILE A 379 5.47 5.42 -15.41
N PHE A 380 4.99 4.64 -14.44
CA PHE A 380 5.81 3.83 -13.53
C PHE A 380 5.92 2.35 -13.93
N ASN A 381 5.54 1.98 -15.15
CA ASN A 381 5.65 0.62 -15.69
C ASN A 381 5.08 -0.47 -14.76
N ASN A 382 3.87 -0.27 -14.22
CA ASN A 382 3.19 -1.14 -13.25
C ASN A 382 3.98 -1.39 -11.94
N SER A 383 4.98 -0.59 -11.60
CA SER A 383 5.78 -0.80 -10.38
C SER A 383 5.14 -0.17 -9.15
N LEU A 384 4.47 0.99 -9.28
CA LEU A 384 3.74 1.66 -8.20
C LEU A 384 2.31 1.13 -8.06
N ILE A 385 1.60 1.03 -9.17
CA ILE A 385 0.21 0.54 -9.26
C ILE A 385 0.24 -0.77 -10.06
N THR A 386 -0.10 -1.88 -9.41
CA THR A 386 0.01 -3.23 -9.98
C THR A 386 -1.36 -3.91 -9.97
N ARG A 387 -1.75 -4.58 -11.04
CA ARG A 387 -2.91 -5.48 -11.03
C ARG A 387 -2.45 -6.90 -10.73
N THR A 388 -3.11 -7.53 -9.77
CA THR A 388 -2.91 -8.94 -9.46
C THR A 388 -3.55 -9.81 -10.56
N LYS A 389 -3.22 -11.11 -10.58
CA LYS A 389 -3.87 -12.08 -11.48
C LYS A 389 -5.37 -12.22 -11.21
N ALA A 390 -5.81 -11.95 -9.99
CA ALA A 390 -7.22 -11.94 -9.59
C ALA A 390 -7.97 -10.65 -10.01
N GLY A 391 -7.26 -9.67 -10.59
CA GLY A 391 -7.83 -8.39 -11.04
C GLY A 391 -7.79 -7.27 -10.01
N ASP A 392 -7.37 -7.56 -8.78
CA ASP A 392 -7.24 -6.55 -7.73
C ASP A 392 -6.09 -5.57 -8.02
N THR A 393 -6.26 -4.32 -7.62
CA THR A 393 -5.23 -3.30 -7.75
C THR A 393 -4.46 -3.14 -6.44
N GLN A 394 -3.15 -3.36 -6.50
CA GLN A 394 -2.24 -3.06 -5.39
C GLN A 394 -1.57 -1.71 -5.60
N ARG A 395 -1.49 -0.92 -4.53
CA ARG A 395 -0.92 0.43 -4.48
C ARG A 395 0.23 0.48 -3.49
N LYS A 396 1.46 0.63 -4.00
CA LYS A 396 2.70 0.47 -3.22
C LYS A 396 3.29 1.82 -2.76
N TYR A 397 2.45 2.71 -2.25
CA TYR A 397 2.91 4.02 -1.80
C TYR A 397 3.82 3.95 -0.57
N PHE A 398 3.54 3.05 0.36
CA PHE A 398 4.28 2.87 1.62
C PHE A 398 4.88 1.48 1.78
N ASP A 399 4.53 0.55 0.90
CA ASP A 399 5.04 -0.82 0.93
C ASP A 399 6.55 -0.83 0.65
N GLU A 400 7.24 -1.82 1.19
CA GLU A 400 8.62 -2.10 0.82
C GLU A 400 8.68 -2.51 -0.65
N LEU A 401 9.48 -1.79 -1.42
CA LEU A 401 9.66 -2.04 -2.85
C LEU A 401 11.05 -2.60 -3.08
N GLU A 402 11.14 -3.72 -3.78
CA GLU A 402 12.41 -4.32 -4.15
C GLU A 402 12.70 -4.10 -5.65
N PRO A 403 13.96 -3.80 -6.04
CA PRO A 403 14.34 -3.55 -7.44
C PRO A 403 13.92 -4.67 -8.40
N LYS A 404 13.97 -5.93 -7.96
CA LYS A 404 13.62 -7.11 -8.77
C LYS A 404 12.16 -7.14 -9.27
N TYR A 405 11.26 -6.36 -8.63
CA TYR A 405 9.85 -6.23 -9.04
C TYR A 405 9.59 -4.99 -9.90
N CYS A 406 10.63 -4.24 -10.22
CA CYS A 406 10.56 -3.08 -11.10
C CYS A 406 11.14 -3.42 -12.47
N LYS A 407 10.72 -2.68 -13.51
CA LYS A 407 11.19 -2.87 -14.88
C LYS A 407 12.70 -2.71 -15.01
N SER A 408 13.27 -1.77 -14.24
CA SER A 408 14.71 -1.48 -14.18
C SER A 408 15.05 -0.79 -12.86
N GLU A 409 16.34 -0.61 -12.58
CA GLU A 409 16.82 0.16 -11.43
C GLU A 409 16.41 1.63 -11.52
N ASN A 410 16.46 2.25 -12.71
CA ASN A 410 15.98 3.62 -12.90
C ASN A 410 14.48 3.74 -12.60
N ASN A 411 13.68 2.79 -13.03
CA ASN A 411 12.25 2.75 -12.71
C ASN A 411 12.00 2.61 -11.20
N TYR A 412 12.77 1.76 -10.51
CA TYR A 412 12.74 1.63 -9.05
C TYR A 412 13.04 2.95 -8.34
N LEU A 413 14.11 3.64 -8.75
CA LEU A 413 14.50 4.93 -8.18
C LEU A 413 13.45 6.03 -8.43
N LEU A 414 12.84 6.07 -9.62
CA LEU A 414 11.74 6.99 -9.93
C LEU A 414 10.53 6.76 -9.01
N VAL A 415 10.13 5.50 -8.79
CA VAL A 415 9.03 5.17 -7.89
C VAL A 415 9.34 5.62 -6.48
N LEU A 416 10.51 5.27 -5.92
CA LEU A 416 10.90 5.67 -4.57
C LEU A 416 10.93 7.18 -4.39
N LYS A 417 11.45 7.91 -5.38
CA LYS A 417 11.59 9.36 -5.32
C LYS A 417 10.24 10.09 -5.35
N TYR A 418 9.26 9.60 -6.13
CA TYR A 418 8.08 10.39 -6.44
C TYR A 418 6.76 9.80 -5.92
N ARG A 419 6.72 8.56 -5.41
CA ARG A 419 5.48 7.92 -4.95
C ARG A 419 4.74 8.73 -3.88
N GLN A 420 5.47 9.33 -2.93
CA GLN A 420 4.87 10.14 -1.87
C GLN A 420 4.19 11.40 -2.44
N ALA A 421 4.80 12.07 -3.41
CA ALA A 421 4.23 13.25 -4.04
C ALA A 421 2.88 12.95 -4.73
N PHE A 422 2.80 11.81 -5.42
CA PHE A 422 1.53 11.38 -6.04
C PHE A 422 0.50 10.92 -5.01
N TYR A 423 0.92 10.30 -3.91
CA TYR A 423 0.02 10.00 -2.80
C TYR A 423 -0.60 11.30 -2.23
N ASP A 424 0.22 12.29 -1.96
CA ASP A 424 -0.23 13.57 -1.43
C ASP A 424 -1.16 14.31 -2.42
N TYR A 425 -0.85 14.23 -3.72
CA TYR A 425 -1.67 14.83 -4.77
C TYR A 425 -3.06 14.15 -4.87
N ILE A 426 -3.11 12.82 -4.90
CA ILE A 426 -4.32 12.04 -5.15
C ILE A 426 -5.18 11.93 -3.89
N TYR A 427 -4.58 11.56 -2.76
CA TYR A 427 -5.31 11.22 -1.54
C TYR A 427 -5.49 12.40 -0.59
N LYS A 428 -4.56 13.38 -0.60
CA LYS A 428 -4.63 14.57 0.27
C LYS A 428 -4.99 15.85 -0.48
N SER A 429 -5.23 15.76 -1.79
CA SER A 429 -5.56 16.89 -2.67
C SER A 429 -4.55 18.05 -2.63
N ARG A 430 -3.28 17.75 -2.37
CA ARG A 430 -2.17 18.70 -2.36
C ARG A 430 -1.67 18.94 -3.78
N LEU A 431 -2.30 19.86 -4.51
CA LEU A 431 -2.00 20.09 -5.93
C LEU A 431 -0.53 20.45 -6.19
N GLN A 432 0.11 21.14 -5.25
CA GLN A 432 1.53 21.53 -5.35
C GLN A 432 2.49 20.36 -5.10
N ALA A 433 2.02 19.20 -4.67
CA ALA A 433 2.86 18.03 -4.39
C ALA A 433 3.50 17.46 -5.68
N VAL A 434 2.79 17.55 -6.80
CA VAL A 434 3.31 17.16 -8.12
C VAL A 434 3.48 18.41 -8.98
N THR A 435 4.69 18.64 -9.46
CA THR A 435 5.01 19.78 -10.30
C THR A 435 5.37 19.35 -11.71
N ARG A 436 5.25 20.27 -12.68
CA ARG A 436 5.65 20.03 -14.06
C ARG A 436 7.08 19.50 -14.20
N PRO A 437 8.11 20.09 -13.58
CA PRO A 437 9.48 19.56 -13.67
C PRO A 437 9.60 18.10 -13.14
N MET A 438 8.84 17.74 -12.11
CA MET A 438 8.80 16.34 -11.64
C MET A 438 8.18 15.43 -12.69
N PHE A 439 7.06 15.83 -13.27
CA PHE A 439 6.37 15.06 -14.30
C PHE A 439 7.25 14.91 -15.55
N ASP A 440 7.88 15.99 -16.02
CA ASP A 440 8.83 15.97 -17.14
C ASP A 440 10.00 15.00 -16.87
N HIS A 441 10.58 15.04 -15.66
CA HIS A 441 11.68 14.15 -15.29
C HIS A 441 11.28 12.68 -15.29
N ILE A 442 10.07 12.35 -14.81
CA ILE A 442 9.56 10.96 -14.80
C ILE A 442 9.41 10.45 -16.23
N LEU A 443 8.73 11.23 -17.09
CA LEU A 443 8.44 10.83 -18.47
C LEU A 443 9.73 10.71 -19.29
N LEU A 444 10.59 11.72 -19.25
CA LEU A 444 11.84 11.69 -19.97
C LEU A 444 12.73 10.50 -19.55
N THR A 445 12.95 10.34 -18.24
CA THR A 445 13.77 9.22 -17.73
C THR A 445 13.16 7.87 -18.11
N GLY A 446 11.84 7.71 -17.97
CA GLY A 446 11.13 6.49 -18.34
C GLY A 446 11.21 6.15 -19.82
N ILE A 447 11.10 7.16 -20.71
CA ILE A 447 11.20 7.00 -22.17
C ILE A 447 12.65 6.63 -22.56
N LEU A 448 13.65 7.34 -22.03
CA LEU A 448 15.06 7.03 -22.32
C LEU A 448 15.44 5.63 -21.84
N GLU A 449 14.92 5.21 -20.70
CA GLU A 449 15.12 3.83 -20.21
C GLU A 449 14.45 2.79 -21.10
N ASP A 450 13.23 3.05 -21.57
CA ASP A 450 12.54 2.17 -22.50
C ASP A 450 13.28 2.06 -23.84
N ILE A 451 13.85 3.16 -24.34
CA ILE A 451 14.71 3.16 -25.54
C ILE A 451 15.93 2.26 -25.31
N ARG A 452 16.57 2.37 -24.15
CA ARG A 452 17.75 1.57 -23.78
C ARG A 452 17.45 0.07 -23.63
N LEU A 453 16.25 -0.26 -23.16
CA LEU A 453 15.80 -1.64 -22.96
C LEU A 453 15.14 -2.26 -24.20
N ASP A 454 14.95 -1.49 -25.29
CA ASP A 454 14.26 -1.98 -26.48
C ASP A 454 15.03 -3.09 -27.17
N GLU A 455 14.31 -4.10 -27.61
CA GLU A 455 14.81 -5.23 -28.40
C GLU A 455 13.80 -5.56 -29.50
N LEU A 456 14.26 -6.27 -30.52
CA LEU A 456 13.39 -6.79 -31.56
C LEU A 456 12.97 -8.22 -31.24
N LYS A 457 11.68 -8.48 -31.30
CA LYS A 457 11.11 -9.84 -31.39
C LYS A 457 10.45 -10.00 -32.77
N GLY A 458 11.15 -10.68 -33.66
CA GLY A 458 10.83 -10.65 -35.08
C GLY A 458 11.02 -9.22 -35.62
N ASN A 459 9.96 -8.62 -36.18
CA ASN A 459 9.98 -7.25 -36.69
C ASN A 459 9.35 -6.22 -35.74
N GLN A 460 9.05 -6.61 -34.46
CA GLN A 460 8.37 -5.75 -33.52
C GLN A 460 9.32 -5.30 -32.41
N HIS A 461 9.32 -4.00 -32.12
CA HIS A 461 10.02 -3.42 -30.98
C HIS A 461 9.32 -3.76 -29.68
N THR A 462 10.06 -4.26 -28.70
CA THR A 462 9.52 -4.68 -27.41
C THR A 462 9.04 -3.51 -26.54
N GLN A 463 9.57 -2.31 -26.75
CA GLN A 463 9.28 -1.12 -25.94
C GLN A 463 8.48 -0.04 -26.70
N ARG A 464 8.11 -0.25 -27.96
CA ARG A 464 7.40 0.75 -28.76
C ARG A 464 6.14 1.29 -28.06
N TRP A 465 5.30 0.41 -27.52
CA TRP A 465 4.12 0.81 -26.78
C TRP A 465 4.47 1.67 -25.56
N GLY A 466 5.37 1.22 -24.70
CA GLY A 466 5.76 1.94 -23.48
C GLY A 466 6.37 3.32 -23.76
N ILE A 467 7.13 3.48 -24.86
CA ILE A 467 7.67 4.77 -25.29
C ILE A 467 6.54 5.70 -25.72
N LEU A 468 5.70 5.25 -26.67
CA LEU A 468 4.71 6.11 -27.30
C LEU A 468 3.50 6.41 -26.40
N SER A 469 3.10 5.49 -25.51
CA SER A 469 2.09 5.76 -24.50
C SER A 469 2.55 6.85 -23.51
N LYS A 470 3.80 6.79 -23.06
CA LYS A 470 4.39 7.84 -22.21
C LYS A 470 4.51 9.18 -22.95
N MET A 471 4.86 9.17 -24.22
CA MET A 471 4.88 10.40 -25.02
C MET A 471 3.47 10.99 -25.19
N ASN A 472 2.45 10.18 -25.46
CA ASN A 472 1.05 10.63 -25.52
C ASN A 472 0.61 11.27 -24.17
N ILE A 473 0.95 10.62 -23.05
CA ILE A 473 0.68 11.15 -21.72
C ILE A 473 1.42 12.48 -21.49
N TRP A 474 2.70 12.54 -21.84
CA TRP A 474 3.54 13.73 -21.63
C TRP A 474 3.00 14.94 -22.40
N PHE A 475 2.82 14.79 -23.71
CA PHE A 475 2.34 15.86 -24.58
C PHE A 475 0.89 16.30 -24.30
N SER A 476 0.10 15.46 -23.64
CA SER A 476 -1.28 15.79 -23.25
C SER A 476 -1.41 16.40 -21.85
N LEU A 477 -0.55 16.05 -20.91
CA LEU A 477 -0.80 16.33 -19.49
C LEU A 477 0.27 17.18 -18.78
N ALA A 478 1.41 17.49 -19.40
CA ALA A 478 2.51 18.18 -18.73
C ALA A 478 2.07 19.53 -18.09
N GLU A 479 1.27 20.31 -18.80
CA GLU A 479 0.78 21.61 -18.34
C GLU A 479 -0.23 21.52 -17.19
N ARG A 480 -0.84 20.34 -16.97
CA ARG A 480 -1.80 20.13 -15.86
C ARG A 480 -1.14 20.17 -14.49
N PHE A 481 0.16 19.98 -14.45
CA PHE A 481 0.98 20.04 -13.23
C PHE A 481 1.72 21.38 -13.08
N ASP A 482 1.44 22.35 -13.95
CA ASP A 482 1.92 23.72 -13.82
C ASP A 482 0.80 24.63 -13.28
N LEU A 483 0.85 24.92 -11.98
CA LEU A 483 -0.15 25.76 -11.30
C LEU A 483 -0.15 27.22 -11.79
N GLN A 484 0.92 27.66 -12.43
CA GLN A 484 1.09 29.02 -12.95
C GLN A 484 0.80 29.12 -14.46
N PHE A 485 0.49 27.98 -15.10
CA PHE A 485 0.25 27.94 -16.53
C PHE A 485 -0.96 28.80 -16.92
N LYS A 486 -0.70 29.87 -17.66
CA LYS A 486 -1.70 30.82 -18.17
C LYS A 486 -1.75 30.89 -19.71
N ASN A 487 -0.87 30.13 -20.37
CA ASN A 487 -0.65 30.27 -21.81
C ASN A 487 -1.37 29.16 -22.60
N THR A 488 -1.66 29.44 -23.86
CA THR A 488 -2.23 28.47 -24.80
C THR A 488 -1.19 27.56 -25.45
N ASP A 489 0.12 27.90 -25.32
CA ASP A 489 1.22 27.12 -25.87
C ASP A 489 1.47 25.84 -25.06
N THR A 490 0.81 24.79 -25.45
CA THR A 490 1.00 23.45 -24.86
C THR A 490 2.06 22.66 -25.64
N MET A 491 2.63 21.63 -25.02
CA MET A 491 3.50 20.69 -25.77
C MET A 491 2.79 20.10 -26.99
N ALA A 492 1.49 19.88 -26.89
CA ALA A 492 0.68 19.39 -28.00
C ALA A 492 0.54 20.40 -29.14
N SER A 493 0.29 21.69 -28.84
CA SER A 493 0.23 22.74 -29.89
C SER A 493 1.58 22.91 -30.57
N LYS A 494 2.66 22.96 -29.81
CA LYS A 494 4.02 23.01 -30.35
C LYS A 494 4.32 21.81 -31.26
N LEU A 495 3.92 20.62 -30.89
CA LEU A 495 4.08 19.42 -31.73
C LEU A 495 3.42 19.60 -33.11
N GLU A 496 2.17 20.07 -33.14
CA GLU A 496 1.46 20.32 -34.40
C GLU A 496 2.11 21.43 -35.24
N GLU A 497 2.59 22.50 -34.59
CA GLU A 497 3.36 23.55 -35.26
C GLU A 497 4.65 22.98 -35.89
N GLN A 498 5.38 22.12 -35.17
CA GLN A 498 6.60 21.50 -35.70
C GLN A 498 6.29 20.54 -36.87
N ARG A 499 5.18 19.84 -36.85
CA ARG A 499 4.76 18.99 -37.99
C ARG A 499 4.47 19.79 -39.22
N VAL A 500 3.71 20.89 -39.08
CA VAL A 500 3.42 21.81 -40.21
C VAL A 500 4.71 22.44 -40.73
N PHE A 501 5.54 22.93 -39.84
CA PHE A 501 6.85 23.51 -40.17
C PHE A 501 7.74 22.52 -40.93
N MET A 502 7.76 21.25 -40.53
CA MET A 502 8.60 20.21 -41.15
C MET A 502 8.17 19.93 -42.61
N VAL A 503 6.88 20.05 -42.95
CA VAL A 503 6.42 19.95 -44.33
C VAL A 503 7.04 21.06 -45.17
N ALA A 504 6.91 22.32 -44.75
CA ALA A 504 7.52 23.46 -45.45
C ALA A 504 9.05 23.36 -45.55
N LEU A 505 9.72 22.92 -44.49
CA LEU A 505 11.16 22.68 -44.49
C LEU A 505 11.57 21.59 -45.50
N SER A 506 10.78 20.50 -45.62
CA SER A 506 11.06 19.43 -46.59
C SER A 506 10.93 19.87 -48.04
N GLN A 507 10.11 20.88 -48.31
CA GLN A 507 9.89 21.48 -49.62
C GLN A 507 10.90 22.60 -49.93
N GLY A 508 11.70 23.02 -48.94
CA GLY A 508 12.64 24.13 -49.08
C GLY A 508 11.99 25.50 -48.96
N GLU A 509 10.77 25.57 -48.46
CA GLU A 509 9.98 26.81 -48.31
C GLU A 509 10.20 27.48 -46.93
N ALA A 510 10.87 26.81 -46.02
CA ALA A 510 11.18 27.31 -44.65
C ALA A 510 12.64 27.08 -44.30
N ILE A 511 13.11 27.82 -43.29
CA ILE A 511 14.43 27.68 -42.66
C ILE A 511 14.30 27.48 -41.18
N LEU A 512 15.29 26.88 -40.52
CA LEU A 512 15.33 26.71 -39.06
C LEU A 512 15.55 28.05 -38.37
N GLU A 513 14.62 28.47 -37.51
CA GLU A 513 14.62 29.76 -36.83
C GLU A 513 14.90 29.63 -35.32
N ASN A 514 14.61 28.47 -34.73
CA ASN A 514 14.79 28.26 -33.30
C ASN A 514 15.20 26.81 -32.96
N ASP A 515 15.58 26.58 -31.72
CA ASP A 515 16.13 25.32 -31.23
C ASP A 515 15.09 24.20 -31.15
N GLU A 516 13.79 24.52 -30.97
CA GLU A 516 12.72 23.52 -30.99
C GLU A 516 12.53 22.95 -32.40
N GLN A 517 12.52 23.82 -33.43
CA GLN A 517 12.49 23.42 -34.86
C GLN A 517 13.70 22.56 -35.23
N TYR A 518 14.90 22.99 -34.79
CA TYR A 518 16.12 22.24 -35.00
C TYR A 518 16.05 20.84 -34.38
N ALA A 519 15.63 20.73 -33.11
CA ALA A 519 15.55 19.46 -32.41
C ALA A 519 14.57 18.49 -33.06
N PHE A 520 13.38 18.98 -33.47
CA PHE A 520 12.39 18.17 -34.17
C PHE A 520 12.92 17.68 -35.53
N ALA A 521 13.48 18.58 -36.34
CA ALA A 521 14.06 18.26 -37.65
C ALA A 521 15.24 17.27 -37.52
N ALA A 522 16.13 17.47 -36.54
CA ALA A 522 17.20 16.55 -36.25
C ALA A 522 16.67 15.14 -35.90
N GLY A 523 15.59 15.05 -35.11
CA GLY A 523 14.92 13.80 -34.80
C GLY A 523 14.39 13.08 -36.07
N GLN A 524 13.75 13.80 -36.97
CA GLN A 524 13.28 13.24 -38.27
C GLN A 524 14.46 12.73 -39.14
N VAL A 525 15.53 13.50 -39.21
CA VAL A 525 16.74 13.15 -39.97
C VAL A 525 17.41 11.90 -39.37
N ILE A 526 17.58 11.83 -38.05
CA ILE A 526 18.17 10.69 -37.35
C ILE A 526 17.37 9.43 -37.62
N TYR A 527 16.05 9.47 -37.45
CA TYR A 527 15.20 8.31 -37.67
C TYR A 527 15.25 7.86 -39.14
N TYR A 528 15.18 8.77 -40.09
CA TYR A 528 15.29 8.48 -41.51
C TYR A 528 16.61 7.77 -41.86
N LEU A 529 17.75 8.27 -41.38
CA LEU A 529 19.06 7.67 -41.60
C LEU A 529 19.20 6.28 -40.95
N LEU A 530 18.68 6.12 -39.73
CA LEU A 530 18.69 4.82 -39.04
C LEU A 530 17.82 3.79 -39.78
N HIS A 531 16.72 4.21 -40.40
CA HIS A 531 15.87 3.33 -41.20
C HIS A 531 16.58 2.80 -42.47
N LYS A 532 17.47 3.59 -43.06
CA LYS A 532 18.30 3.17 -44.21
C LYS A 532 19.33 2.10 -43.84
N SER A 533 19.57 1.89 -42.56
CA SER A 533 20.56 0.94 -42.08
C SER A 533 20.21 -0.50 -42.43
N LYS A 534 21.20 -1.25 -42.91
CA LYS A 534 21.14 -2.69 -43.22
C LYS A 534 21.62 -3.58 -42.07
N THR A 535 21.87 -3.02 -40.88
CA THR A 535 22.30 -3.81 -39.73
C THR A 535 21.20 -4.74 -39.26
N ALA A 536 21.59 -5.88 -38.67
CA ALA A 536 20.64 -6.85 -38.11
C ALA A 536 19.87 -6.28 -36.89
N ASP A 537 20.56 -5.51 -36.04
CA ASP A 537 19.93 -4.80 -34.92
C ASP A 537 19.30 -3.47 -35.43
N LYS A 538 17.97 -3.42 -35.39
CA LYS A 538 17.18 -2.23 -35.67
C LYS A 538 16.50 -1.67 -34.44
N SER A 539 16.91 -2.10 -33.22
CA SER A 539 16.31 -1.62 -31.97
C SER A 539 16.50 -0.12 -31.76
N TYR A 540 15.65 0.46 -30.92
CA TYR A 540 15.74 1.88 -30.54
C TYR A 540 17.01 2.22 -29.73
N LYS A 541 17.76 1.23 -29.20
CA LYS A 541 19.08 1.45 -28.57
C LYS A 541 20.03 2.28 -29.45
N ARG A 542 19.89 2.17 -30.75
CA ARG A 542 20.69 2.91 -31.73
C ARG A 542 20.46 4.44 -31.70
N LEU A 543 19.45 4.90 -31.00
CA LEU A 543 19.20 6.33 -30.76
C LEU A 543 20.09 6.92 -29.67
N GLU A 544 20.63 6.10 -28.74
CA GLU A 544 21.41 6.57 -27.60
C GLU A 544 22.57 7.52 -27.97
N PRO A 545 23.39 7.26 -29.00
CA PRO A 545 24.50 8.14 -29.37
C PRO A 545 24.07 9.58 -29.71
N PHE A 546 22.83 9.77 -30.14
CA PHE A 546 22.26 11.08 -30.48
C PHE A 546 21.59 11.73 -29.26
N LEU A 547 20.87 10.97 -28.47
CA LEU A 547 20.12 11.46 -27.31
C LEU A 547 21.02 11.87 -26.12
N GLN A 548 22.29 11.44 -26.13
CA GLN A 548 23.26 11.80 -25.11
C GLN A 548 23.98 13.13 -25.39
N GLN A 549 23.87 13.68 -26.61
CA GLN A 549 24.59 14.88 -26.98
C GLN A 549 24.04 16.13 -26.27
N VAL A 550 24.95 16.93 -25.73
CA VAL A 550 24.63 18.17 -25.00
C VAL A 550 24.71 19.38 -25.92
N HIS A 551 25.60 19.36 -26.90
CA HIS A 551 25.83 20.46 -27.82
C HIS A 551 25.36 20.10 -29.23
N ALA A 552 24.73 21.05 -29.92
CA ALA A 552 24.27 20.87 -31.29
C ALA A 552 25.43 20.49 -32.25
N SER A 553 26.60 21.04 -32.04
CA SER A 553 27.79 20.72 -32.82
C SER A 553 28.19 19.23 -32.72
N GLU A 554 28.09 18.63 -31.55
CA GLU A 554 28.37 17.19 -31.34
C GLU A 554 27.24 16.33 -31.91
N LEU A 555 26.00 16.77 -31.77
CA LEU A 555 24.84 16.10 -32.40
C LEU A 555 25.01 16.10 -33.94
N ASN A 556 25.35 17.23 -34.54
CA ASN A 556 25.60 17.33 -35.98
C ASN A 556 26.75 16.44 -36.42
N LYS A 557 27.84 16.35 -35.67
CA LYS A 557 28.95 15.40 -35.94
C LYS A 557 28.47 13.94 -35.90
N ALA A 558 27.60 13.57 -34.95
CA ALA A 558 27.04 12.23 -34.85
C ALA A 558 26.13 11.92 -36.07
N ILE A 559 25.29 12.87 -36.46
CA ILE A 559 24.42 12.77 -37.65
C ILE A 559 25.26 12.65 -38.93
N ALA A 560 26.33 13.47 -39.09
CA ALA A 560 27.23 13.41 -40.24
C ALA A 560 27.91 12.05 -40.37
N ARG A 561 28.40 11.48 -39.27
CA ARG A 561 29.01 10.13 -39.26
C ARG A 561 28.01 9.07 -39.70
N LEU A 562 26.75 9.18 -39.27
CA LEU A 562 25.70 8.26 -39.67
C LEU A 562 25.38 8.45 -41.16
N PHE A 563 25.32 9.67 -41.68
CA PHE A 563 25.12 9.97 -43.08
C PHE A 563 26.27 9.40 -43.94
N ASP A 564 27.50 9.59 -43.55
CA ASP A 564 28.68 9.08 -44.25
C ASP A 564 28.65 7.55 -44.40
N THR A 565 28.11 6.86 -43.42
CA THR A 565 27.95 5.40 -43.47
C THR A 565 26.99 4.94 -44.57
N TYR A 566 25.93 5.74 -44.84
CA TYR A 566 24.85 5.39 -45.78
C TYR A 566 24.78 6.30 -47.00
N LYS A 567 25.80 7.14 -47.29
CA LYS A 567 25.83 8.09 -48.41
C LYS A 567 25.65 7.46 -49.81
N HIS A 568 25.80 6.15 -49.90
CA HIS A 568 25.63 5.39 -51.15
C HIS A 568 24.15 4.95 -51.38
N GLU A 569 23.30 5.13 -50.40
CA GLU A 569 21.87 4.82 -50.50
C GLU A 569 21.11 5.94 -51.22
N ASN A 570 19.98 5.58 -51.81
CA ASN A 570 19.12 6.58 -52.41
C ASN A 570 18.32 7.34 -51.33
N PHE A 571 18.47 8.65 -51.31
CA PHE A 571 17.73 9.54 -50.44
C PHE A 571 16.56 10.17 -51.17
N SER A 572 15.41 10.31 -50.47
CA SER A 572 14.22 11.01 -51.03
C SER A 572 14.52 12.48 -51.30
N GLY A 573 13.73 13.11 -52.19
CA GLY A 573 13.83 14.55 -52.43
C GLY A 573 13.61 15.38 -51.17
N ASN A 574 12.66 14.96 -50.33
CA ASN A 574 12.29 15.61 -49.07
C ASN A 574 13.39 15.54 -47.97
N PHE A 575 14.40 14.70 -48.13
CA PHE A 575 15.48 14.56 -47.14
C PHE A 575 16.54 15.66 -47.27
N ARG A 576 16.82 16.13 -48.49
CA ARG A 576 18.00 16.98 -48.76
C ARG A 576 17.97 18.32 -48.04
N HIS A 577 16.84 19.03 -48.11
CA HIS A 577 16.72 20.33 -47.46
C HIS A 577 16.75 20.25 -45.94
N PRO A 578 15.97 19.40 -45.27
CA PRO A 578 16.06 19.25 -43.82
C PRO A 578 17.45 18.82 -43.33
N PHE A 579 18.11 17.89 -44.01
CA PHE A 579 19.48 17.49 -43.67
C PHE A 579 20.46 18.67 -43.77
N ALA A 580 20.43 19.42 -44.88
CA ALA A 580 21.31 20.59 -45.05
C ALA A 580 21.04 21.67 -43.98
N SER A 581 19.76 21.94 -43.70
CA SER A 581 19.36 22.88 -42.67
C SER A 581 19.84 22.50 -41.28
N VAL A 582 19.66 21.22 -40.89
CA VAL A 582 20.15 20.67 -39.61
C VAL A 582 21.66 20.81 -39.50
N MET A 583 22.40 20.45 -40.56
CA MET A 583 23.87 20.53 -40.57
C MET A 583 24.40 21.95 -40.52
N ALA A 584 23.66 22.91 -41.05
CA ALA A 584 24.03 24.33 -41.06
C ALA A 584 23.66 25.09 -39.78
N TYR A 585 22.70 24.55 -38.99
CA TYR A 585 22.18 25.22 -37.80
C TYR A 585 23.23 25.28 -36.70
N GLN A 586 23.36 26.45 -36.08
CA GLN A 586 24.29 26.72 -34.99
C GLN A 586 23.55 27.31 -33.79
N THR A 587 23.76 26.70 -32.65
CA THR A 587 23.23 27.15 -31.36
C THR A 587 24.18 26.80 -30.22
N GLN A 588 24.11 27.62 -29.16
CA GLN A 588 24.79 27.34 -27.89
C GLN A 588 23.87 26.73 -26.86
N ALA A 589 22.62 26.47 -27.22
CA ALA A 589 21.62 25.85 -26.32
C ALA A 589 22.03 24.46 -25.90
N ASN A 590 21.61 24.07 -24.69
CA ASN A 590 21.76 22.71 -24.19
C ASN A 590 20.71 21.80 -24.85
N MET A 591 21.13 20.88 -25.68
CA MET A 591 20.24 19.98 -26.42
C MET A 591 19.41 19.06 -25.51
N ARG A 592 19.80 18.87 -24.26
CA ARG A 592 19.00 18.13 -23.29
C ARG A 592 17.67 18.79 -22.98
N ASP A 593 17.59 20.11 -23.04
CA ASP A 593 16.37 20.87 -22.80
C ASP A 593 15.35 20.69 -23.95
N TYR A 594 15.84 20.31 -25.12
CA TYR A 594 15.04 20.07 -26.34
C TYR A 594 14.83 18.58 -26.66
N LEU A 595 15.25 17.66 -25.77
CA LEU A 595 15.01 16.22 -25.95
C LEU A 595 13.53 15.87 -26.17
N PRO A 596 12.54 16.50 -25.52
CA PRO A 596 11.13 16.25 -25.81
C PRO A 596 10.79 16.45 -27.28
N MET A 597 11.24 17.52 -27.90
CA MET A 597 10.99 17.82 -29.31
C MET A 597 11.81 16.91 -30.24
N MET A 598 13.04 16.56 -29.89
CA MET A 598 13.86 15.61 -30.64
C MET A 598 13.19 14.20 -30.66
N LEU A 599 12.72 13.73 -29.50
CA LEU A 599 11.98 12.48 -29.40
C LEU A 599 10.67 12.53 -30.19
N ALA A 600 9.97 13.68 -30.16
CA ALA A 600 8.77 13.88 -30.96
C ALA A 600 9.08 13.79 -32.45
N GLY A 601 10.19 14.37 -32.92
CA GLY A 601 10.66 14.23 -34.31
C GLY A 601 10.98 12.78 -34.67
N ILE A 602 11.64 12.02 -33.78
CA ILE A 602 11.99 10.61 -34.00
C ILE A 602 10.75 9.74 -34.12
N PHE A 603 9.76 9.94 -33.26
CA PHE A 603 8.61 9.04 -33.12
C PHE A 603 7.31 9.51 -33.80
N SER A 604 7.29 10.72 -34.38
CA SER A 604 6.22 11.15 -35.29
C SER A 604 6.36 10.48 -36.67
N ASP A 605 5.28 10.51 -37.45
CA ASP A 605 5.36 10.12 -38.86
C ASP A 605 6.50 10.87 -39.54
N ASN A 606 7.36 10.11 -40.18
CA ASN A 606 8.55 10.70 -40.78
C ASN A 606 8.23 11.22 -42.20
N LEU A 607 8.16 12.52 -42.31
CA LEU A 607 7.81 13.23 -43.53
C LEU A 607 8.86 13.16 -44.64
N LEU A 608 10.07 12.70 -44.28
CA LEU A 608 11.17 12.53 -45.22
C LEU A 608 11.01 11.30 -46.12
N PHE A 609 10.09 10.38 -45.81
CA PHE A 609 9.76 9.23 -46.65
C PHE A 609 8.65 9.51 -47.68
N SER A 610 7.92 10.60 -47.57
CA SER A 610 6.80 10.87 -48.50
C SER A 610 7.30 11.10 -49.92
N VAL A 611 6.85 10.24 -50.82
CA VAL A 611 6.93 10.47 -52.27
C VAL A 611 5.80 11.43 -52.63
N ASN A 612 6.07 12.49 -53.41
CA ASN A 612 5.05 13.38 -53.92
C ASN A 612 3.96 12.58 -54.65
N LYS A 613 2.73 12.55 -54.17
CA LYS A 613 1.57 11.97 -54.83
C LYS A 613 1.16 12.71 -56.13
N SER A 614 1.98 13.63 -56.65
CA SER A 614 1.69 14.43 -57.85
C SER A 614 2.18 13.81 -59.17
N GLU A 615 2.80 12.61 -59.17
CA GLU A 615 3.31 12.01 -60.41
C GLU A 615 2.56 10.74 -60.91
N GLU A 616 1.54 10.24 -60.17
CA GLU A 616 0.82 9.01 -60.59
C GLU A 616 -0.49 9.27 -61.38
N THR A 617 -0.76 10.49 -61.85
CA THR A 617 -1.98 10.79 -62.60
C THR A 617 -1.76 11.11 -64.09
N ASN A 618 -0.59 10.83 -64.67
CA ASN A 618 -0.30 11.13 -66.10
C ASN A 618 0.20 9.95 -66.94
N GLU A 619 -0.06 8.70 -66.56
CA GLU A 619 0.20 7.55 -67.46
C GLU A 619 -1.04 6.64 -67.59
N GLU A 620 -2.21 7.18 -67.86
CA GLU A 620 -3.31 6.49 -68.52
C GLU A 620 -4.09 7.49 -69.39
N ASN A 621 -3.59 7.72 -70.63
CA ASN A 621 -4.38 8.07 -71.82
C ASN A 621 -3.73 7.49 -73.06
#